data_ec8dd3da921adfd3ae45b89a7e13330b
#
_entry.id   ec8dd3da921adfd3ae45b89a7e13330b
#
_cell.length_a   1.000
_cell.length_b   1.000
_cell.length_c   1.000
_cell.angle_alpha   90.00
_cell.angle_beta   90.00
_cell.angle_gamma   90.00
#
_symmetry.space_group_name_H-M   'P 1'
#
loop_
_entity.id
_entity.type
_entity.pdbx_description
1 polymer ?
#
loop_
_entity_poly.entity_id
_entity_poly.type
_entity_poly.pdbx_seq_one_letter_code
_entity_poly.pdbx_strand_id
1 'polypeptide(L)'
;MRIEIRPAFDEAVRTAERPIRLAAARMIVLLQSLDLPRLRVHRGLHFEKLHGMIEPVTGEQLYSLRVTRRARAITCVVSGPTLVLISLHPQHDKAYRTR
;
A
#
# COMPACT_ATOMS: atom_id res chain seq x y z
N MET A 1 2.27 8.93 -9.95
CA MET A 1 2.08 7.69 -10.72
C MET A 1 0.62 7.26 -10.70
N ARG A 2 0.26 6.37 -11.58
CA ARG A 2 -1.07 5.80 -11.64
C ARG A 2 -1.33 4.89 -10.45
N ILE A 3 -2.51 4.99 -9.86
CA ILE A 3 -2.90 4.19 -8.69
C ILE A 3 -4.12 3.35 -9.05
N GLU A 4 -4.03 2.06 -8.82
CA GLU A 4 -5.15 1.15 -8.93
C GLU A 4 -5.54 0.70 -7.51
N ILE A 5 -6.82 0.76 -7.19
CA ILE A 5 -7.32 0.39 -5.87
C ILE A 5 -8.17 -0.86 -5.99
N ARG A 6 -7.75 -1.94 -5.33
CA ARG A 6 -8.51 -3.18 -5.34
C ARG A 6 -9.68 -3.13 -4.35
N PRO A 7 -10.74 -3.91 -4.61
CA PRO A 7 -11.94 -3.91 -3.76
C PRO A 7 -11.65 -4.18 -2.29
N ALA A 8 -10.73 -5.09 -1.98
CA ALA A 8 -10.39 -5.40 -0.59
C ALA A 8 -9.77 -4.20 0.14
N PHE A 9 -8.93 -3.43 -0.55
CA PHE A 9 -8.36 -2.21 0.01
C PHE A 9 -9.46 -1.17 0.26
N ASP A 10 -10.29 -0.93 -0.74
CA ASP A 10 -11.38 0.04 -0.67
C ASP A 10 -12.33 -0.27 0.50
N GLU A 11 -12.74 -1.53 0.63
CA GLU A 11 -13.61 -1.96 1.72
C GLU A 11 -12.95 -1.77 3.08
N ALA A 12 -11.67 -2.12 3.21
CA ALA A 12 -10.95 -1.95 4.45
C ALA A 12 -10.84 -0.48 4.86
N VAL A 13 -10.65 0.42 3.89
CA VAL A 13 -10.64 1.87 4.17
C VAL A 13 -12.01 2.34 4.66
N ARG A 14 -13.07 1.90 4.00
CA ARG A 14 -14.44 2.32 4.37
C ARG A 14 -14.81 1.92 5.78
N THR A 15 -14.33 0.77 6.24
CA THR A 15 -14.66 0.24 7.57
C THR A 15 -13.64 0.60 8.64
N ALA A 16 -12.56 1.24 8.26
CA ALA A 16 -11.50 1.64 9.20
C ALA A 16 -11.93 2.82 10.08
N GLU A 17 -11.24 2.99 11.18
CA GLU A 17 -11.40 4.17 12.03
C GLU A 17 -11.04 5.43 11.25
N ARG A 18 -11.68 6.54 11.62
CA ARG A 18 -11.52 7.81 10.92
C ARG A 18 -10.07 8.23 10.69
N PRO A 19 -9.16 8.17 11.68
CA PRO A 19 -7.76 8.58 11.45
C PRO A 19 -7.09 7.76 10.34
N ILE A 20 -7.40 6.49 10.25
CA ILE A 20 -6.87 5.61 9.20
C ILE A 20 -7.46 5.99 7.84
N ARG A 21 -8.78 6.23 7.78
CA ARG A 21 -9.41 6.65 6.53
C ARG A 21 -8.81 7.94 5.98
N LEU A 22 -8.60 8.94 6.85
CA LEU A 22 -8.01 10.21 6.46
C LEU A 22 -6.56 10.04 6.01
N ALA A 23 -5.79 9.23 6.73
CA ALA A 23 -4.40 8.96 6.38
C ALA A 23 -4.31 8.22 5.03
N ALA A 24 -5.20 7.27 4.78
CA ALA A 24 -5.24 6.55 3.51
C ALA A 24 -5.55 7.49 2.34
N ALA A 25 -6.51 8.40 2.52
CA ALA A 25 -6.85 9.38 1.50
C ALA A 25 -5.66 10.30 1.18
N ARG A 26 -4.96 10.78 2.20
CA ARG A 26 -3.77 11.61 2.02
C ARG A 26 -2.65 10.85 1.34
N MET A 27 -2.47 9.59 1.70
CA MET A 27 -1.46 8.73 1.08
C MET A 27 -1.73 8.57 -0.42
N ILE A 28 -2.98 8.33 -0.80
CA ILE A 28 -3.34 8.16 -2.21
C ILE A 28 -3.05 9.43 -3.01
N VAL A 29 -3.40 10.60 -2.47
CA VAL A 29 -3.11 11.87 -3.14
C VAL A 29 -1.60 12.06 -3.31
N LEU A 30 -0.83 11.77 -2.27
CA LEU A 30 0.62 11.87 -2.32
C LEU A 30 1.22 10.92 -3.37
N LEU A 31 0.77 9.66 -3.38
CA LEU A 31 1.24 8.66 -4.34
C LEU A 31 1.01 9.09 -5.79
N GLN A 32 -0.11 9.74 -6.06
CA GLN A 32 -0.40 10.24 -7.41
C GLN A 32 0.60 11.29 -7.88
N SER A 33 1.22 12.01 -6.95
CA SER A 33 2.20 13.05 -7.27
C SER A 33 3.63 12.53 -7.39
N LEU A 34 3.87 11.28 -7.02
CA LEU A 34 5.22 10.69 -7.02
C LEU A 34 5.42 9.79 -8.25
N ASP A 35 6.67 9.67 -8.69
CA ASP A 35 7.11 8.60 -9.57
C ASP A 35 7.74 7.48 -8.72
N LEU A 36 8.06 6.36 -9.35
CA LEU A 36 8.60 5.20 -8.63
C LEU A 36 9.94 5.49 -7.93
N PRO A 37 10.92 6.17 -8.56
CA PRO A 37 12.16 6.52 -7.87
C PRO A 37 11.95 7.36 -6.61
N ARG A 38 11.03 8.33 -6.66
CA ARG A 38 10.72 9.17 -5.49
C ARG A 38 9.98 8.39 -4.41
N LEU A 39 9.09 7.48 -4.81
CA LEU A 39 8.41 6.61 -3.87
C LEU A 39 9.42 5.78 -3.07
N ARG A 40 10.41 5.22 -3.75
CA ARG A 40 11.42 4.36 -3.12
C ARG A 40 12.21 5.04 -2.02
N VAL A 41 12.39 6.35 -2.12
CA VAL A 41 13.19 7.11 -1.15
C VAL A 41 12.36 7.96 -0.21
N HIS A 42 11.04 7.94 -0.34
CA HIS A 42 10.16 8.75 0.49
C HIS A 42 10.08 8.16 1.90
N ARG A 43 10.63 8.89 2.87
CA ARG A 43 10.73 8.40 4.25
C ARG A 43 9.38 8.18 4.92
N GLY A 44 8.44 9.10 4.73
CA GLY A 44 7.12 9.03 5.35
C GLY A 44 6.31 7.83 4.90
N LEU A 45 6.44 7.43 3.65
CA LEU A 45 5.71 6.28 3.09
C LEU A 45 6.36 4.94 3.40
N HIS A 46 7.65 4.94 3.69
CA HIS A 46 8.38 3.73 4.08
C HIS A 46 8.08 2.54 3.17
N PHE A 47 8.32 2.75 1.87
CA PHE A 47 8.07 1.73 0.85
C PHE A 47 9.10 0.60 1.00
N GLU A 48 8.63 -0.59 1.36
CA GLU A 48 9.50 -1.66 1.81
C GLU A 48 9.13 -2.98 1.14
N LYS A 49 10.14 -3.64 0.59
CA LYS A 49 9.99 -4.95 -0.04
C LYS A 49 9.63 -6.01 1.00
N LEU A 50 8.61 -6.79 0.71
CA LEU A 50 8.24 -7.95 1.53
C LEU A 50 8.91 -9.19 0.92
N HIS A 51 10.12 -9.50 1.41
CA HIS A 51 10.94 -10.55 0.85
C HIS A 51 10.23 -11.90 0.81
N GLY A 52 10.28 -12.55 -0.36
CA GLY A 52 9.67 -13.85 -0.56
C GLY A 52 8.15 -13.84 -0.72
N MET A 53 7.52 -12.66 -0.71
CA MET A 53 6.07 -12.53 -0.87
C MET A 53 5.73 -11.98 -2.25
N ILE A 54 4.91 -12.70 -2.96
CA ILE A 54 4.45 -12.29 -4.30
C ILE A 54 2.94 -12.27 -4.35
N GLU A 55 2.40 -11.44 -5.23
CA GLU A 55 0.97 -11.39 -5.48
C GLU A 55 0.59 -12.62 -6.32
N PRO A 56 -0.38 -13.47 -5.86
CA PRO A 56 -0.63 -14.76 -6.50
C PRO A 56 -1.12 -14.70 -7.94
N VAL A 57 -1.86 -13.67 -8.31
CA VAL A 57 -2.44 -13.55 -9.65
C VAL A 57 -1.43 -13.05 -10.66
N THR A 58 -0.67 -12.01 -10.31
CA THR A 58 0.26 -11.36 -11.24
C THR A 58 1.68 -11.86 -11.13
N GLY A 59 2.06 -12.49 -10.02
CA GLY A 59 3.44 -12.88 -9.75
C GLY A 59 4.34 -11.72 -9.32
N GLU A 60 3.79 -10.53 -9.15
CA GLU A 60 4.56 -9.34 -8.79
C GLU A 60 5.03 -9.37 -7.35
N GLN A 61 6.21 -8.81 -7.11
CA GLN A 61 6.75 -8.63 -5.76
C GLN A 61 5.82 -7.76 -4.92
N LEU A 62 5.54 -8.19 -3.69
CA LEU A 62 4.77 -7.38 -2.74
C LEU A 62 5.66 -6.40 -1.98
N TYR A 63 5.09 -5.24 -1.67
CA TYR A 63 5.69 -4.19 -0.88
C TYR A 63 4.69 -3.69 0.14
N SER A 64 5.19 -3.12 1.24
CA SER A 64 4.34 -2.43 2.20
C SER A 64 4.53 -0.92 2.10
N LEU A 65 3.48 -0.18 2.45
CA LEU A 65 3.50 1.28 2.60
C LEU A 65 2.97 1.64 3.97
N ARG A 66 3.56 2.64 4.58
CA ARG A 66 3.06 3.18 5.85
C ARG A 66 1.86 4.07 5.58
N VAL A 67 0.73 3.73 6.17
CA VAL A 67 -0.48 4.55 6.15
C VAL A 67 -0.52 5.43 7.40
N THR A 68 -0.36 4.80 8.56
CA THR A 68 -0.15 5.47 9.85
C THR A 68 0.99 4.77 10.56
N ARG A 69 1.28 5.17 11.79
CA ARG A 69 2.32 4.51 12.59
C ARG A 69 2.12 2.99 12.66
N ARG A 70 0.87 2.52 12.75
CA ARG A 70 0.55 1.09 12.87
C ARG A 70 -0.03 0.47 11.62
N ALA A 71 -0.76 1.25 10.84
CA ALA A 71 -1.43 0.73 9.66
C ALA A 71 -0.49 0.67 8.47
N ARG A 72 -0.60 -0.43 7.72
CA ARG A 72 0.19 -0.66 6.49
C ARG A 72 -0.72 -1.03 5.35
N ALA A 73 -0.35 -0.59 4.16
CA ALA A 73 -0.95 -1.04 2.91
C ALA A 73 -0.01 -2.06 2.26
N ILE A 74 -0.59 -3.10 1.70
CA ILE A 74 0.14 -4.07 0.89
C ILE A 74 -0.08 -3.70 -0.57
N THR A 75 1.01 -3.64 -1.33
CA THR A 75 1.00 -3.14 -2.70
C THR A 75 1.86 -3.99 -3.62
N CYS A 76 1.65 -3.81 -4.91
CA CYS A 76 2.60 -4.25 -5.93
C CYS A 76 2.69 -3.19 -7.02
N VAL A 77 3.71 -3.29 -7.86
CA VAL A 77 3.93 -2.38 -8.99
C VAL A 77 3.76 -3.18 -10.27
N VAL A 78 2.88 -2.71 -11.13
CA VAL A 78 2.70 -3.31 -12.45
C VAL A 78 3.17 -2.33 -13.53
N SER A 79 3.19 -2.79 -14.78
CA SER A 79 3.68 -1.96 -15.88
C SER A 79 2.90 -0.64 -16.01
N GLY A 80 3.62 0.40 -16.42
CA GLY A 80 3.05 1.71 -16.62
C GLY A 80 3.90 2.87 -16.10
N PRO A 81 4.55 2.92 -14.92
CA PRO A 81 4.23 2.06 -13.80
C PRO A 81 2.93 2.42 -13.11
N THR A 82 2.25 1.42 -12.61
CA THR A 82 1.04 1.56 -11.82
C THR A 82 1.25 0.93 -10.45
N LEU A 83 0.92 1.65 -9.39
CA LEU A 83 0.95 1.11 -8.04
C LEU A 83 -0.44 0.56 -7.71
N VAL A 84 -0.50 -0.71 -7.35
CA VAL A 84 -1.74 -1.38 -7.00
C VAL A 84 -1.85 -1.46 -5.49
N LEU A 85 -2.89 -0.86 -4.92
CA LEU A 85 -3.21 -0.95 -3.50
C LEU A 85 -4.08 -2.19 -3.30
N ILE A 86 -3.51 -3.22 -2.69
CA ILE A 86 -4.13 -4.55 -2.61
C ILE A 86 -4.96 -4.69 -1.35
N SER A 87 -4.37 -4.39 -0.20
CA SER A 87 -5.03 -4.56 1.10
C SER A 87 -4.52 -3.57 2.12
N LEU A 88 -5.34 -3.32 3.14
CA LEU A 88 -5.01 -2.44 4.24
C LEU A 88 -5.05 -3.24 5.53
N HIS A 89 -4.02 -3.10 6.35
CA HIS A 89 -3.89 -3.76 7.64
C HIS A 89 -3.76 -2.71 8.73
N PRO A 90 -4.77 -2.56 9.59
CA PRO A 90 -4.76 -1.53 10.64
C PRO A 90 -3.63 -1.72 11.66
N GLN A 91 -3.13 -2.95 11.82
CA GLN A 91 -2.04 -3.26 12.72
C GLN A 91 -0.88 -3.86 11.93
N HIS A 92 0.30 -3.26 12.08
CA HIS A 92 1.50 -3.66 11.35
C HIS A 92 1.81 -5.16 11.45
N ASP A 93 1.72 -5.73 12.63
CA ASP A 93 2.05 -7.14 12.85
C ASP A 93 1.19 -8.09 12.02
N LYS A 94 -0.09 -7.76 11.85
CA LYS A 94 -1.00 -8.59 11.08
C LYS A 94 -0.71 -8.60 9.59
N ALA A 95 -0.12 -7.53 9.05
CA ALA A 95 0.24 -7.47 7.64
C ALA A 95 1.27 -8.52 7.26
N TYR A 96 2.13 -8.90 8.21
CA TYR A 96 3.21 -9.86 7.97
C TYR A 96 2.88 -11.28 8.43
N ARG A 97 1.79 -11.46 9.14
CA ARG A 97 1.35 -12.78 9.64
C ARG A 97 0.41 -13.51 8.69
N THR A 98 -0.16 -12.82 7.77
CA THR A 98 -1.10 -13.41 6.81
C THR A 98 -0.32 -14.20 5.77
N ARG A 99 -0.40 -15.50 5.85
CA ARG A 99 0.28 -16.40 4.92
C ARG A 99 -0.58 -17.55 4.52
#